data_f0fbd52f2e317d49d3b3f0b682a0b9a0
#
_entry.id   f0fbd52f2e317d49d3b3f0b682a0b9a0
#
_cell.length_a   1.000
_cell.length_b   1.000
_cell.length_c   1.000
_cell.angle_alpha   90.00
_cell.angle_beta   90.00
_cell.angle_gamma   90.00
#
_symmetry.space_group_name_H-M   'P 1'
#
loop_
_entity.id
_entity.type
_entity.pdbx_description
1 polymer ?
#
loop_
_entity_poly.entity_id
_entity_poly.type
_entity_poly.pdbx_seq_one_letter_code
_entity_poly.pdbx_strand_id
1 'polypeptide(L)'
;MNKWILITLLALSFLPAAQAAGRSHRIGAGANYWVAVDDIDVDDLNDDGLSYLVTYQWRPTLIGLQADVEFLPDLFGEDAIAPAAYLVAGSAIYAAAGIGIIHQDGDFADDPFFAFKAGLDLEVLPSLYLDISACYRFNSKYDFDDAMDEIDTDTVFLGAAIRLGF
;
A
#
# COMPACT_ATOMS: atom_id res chain seq x y z
N MET A 1 11.05 1.87 -25.04
CA MET A 1 10.21 2.82 -24.29
C MET A 1 10.55 4.22 -24.77
N ASN A 2 9.57 5.00 -25.20
CA ASN A 2 9.80 6.27 -25.89
C ASN A 2 10.24 7.33 -24.85
N LYS A 3 11.44 7.92 -25.02
CA LYS A 3 12.02 8.94 -24.11
C LYS A 3 11.08 10.12 -23.84
N TRP A 4 10.16 10.39 -24.75
CA TRP A 4 9.13 11.42 -24.61
C TRP A 4 8.08 11.07 -23.55
N ILE A 5 7.74 9.79 -23.37
CA ILE A 5 6.82 9.34 -22.31
C ILE A 5 7.44 9.54 -20.94
N LEU A 6 8.74 9.27 -20.81
CA LEU A 6 9.47 9.49 -19.56
C LEU A 6 9.57 10.97 -19.19
N ILE A 7 9.80 11.84 -20.19
CA ILE A 7 9.86 13.30 -19.98
C ILE A 7 8.47 13.85 -19.61
N THR A 8 7.41 13.34 -20.24
CA THR A 8 6.04 13.77 -19.93
C THR A 8 5.61 13.30 -18.54
N LEU A 9 5.95 12.09 -18.13
CA LEU A 9 5.73 11.59 -16.76
C LEU A 9 6.54 12.39 -15.74
N LEU A 10 7.80 12.72 -16.05
CA LEU A 10 8.64 13.54 -15.18
C LEU A 10 8.10 14.98 -15.09
N ALA A 11 7.62 15.56 -16.19
CA ALA A 11 7.01 16.91 -16.21
C ALA A 11 5.68 16.97 -15.46
N LEU A 12 4.86 15.92 -15.52
CA LEU A 12 3.62 15.80 -14.74
C LEU A 12 3.90 15.69 -13.23
N SER A 13 5.02 15.12 -12.82
CA SER A 13 5.41 15.07 -11.40
C SER A 13 5.83 16.44 -10.84
N PHE A 14 6.14 17.40 -11.70
CA PHE A 14 6.48 18.79 -11.32
C PHE A 14 5.31 19.77 -11.43
N LEU A 15 4.08 19.32 -11.79
CA LEU A 15 2.90 20.17 -11.69
C LEU A 15 2.67 20.57 -10.23
N PRO A 16 2.39 21.85 -9.97
CA PRO A 16 2.93 22.56 -8.82
C PRO A 16 2.43 22.01 -7.48
N ALA A 17 3.38 21.63 -6.65
CA ALA A 17 3.27 21.58 -5.19
C ALA A 17 2.85 22.95 -4.58
N ALA A 18 2.47 23.92 -5.40
CA ALA A 18 2.25 25.32 -5.02
C ALA A 18 0.95 25.55 -4.22
N GLN A 19 0.10 24.55 -4.06
CA GLN A 19 -1.14 24.71 -3.27
C GLN A 19 -1.15 23.91 -1.95
N ALA A 20 -0.14 23.10 -1.68
CA ALA A 20 -0.08 22.28 -0.48
C ALA A 20 0.59 22.96 0.72
N ALA A 21 0.85 24.26 0.67
CA ALA A 21 1.58 24.99 1.72
C ALA A 21 0.85 25.08 3.09
N GLY A 22 -0.28 24.39 3.29
CA GLY A 22 -1.01 24.39 4.56
C GLY A 22 -1.51 23.03 5.04
N ARG A 23 -1.44 21.98 4.23
CA ARG A 23 -2.07 20.69 4.56
C ARG A 23 -1.10 19.55 4.37
N SER A 24 -0.14 19.46 5.27
CA SER A 24 0.88 18.43 5.22
C SER A 24 0.42 17.09 5.82
N HIS A 25 -0.66 17.10 6.57
CA HIS A 25 -1.22 15.91 7.21
C HIS A 25 -2.47 15.45 6.46
N ARG A 26 -2.59 14.14 6.27
CA ARG A 26 -3.74 13.51 5.63
C ARG A 26 -4.10 12.24 6.38
N ILE A 27 -5.39 12.04 6.60
CA ILE A 27 -5.92 10.79 7.15
C ILE A 27 -6.98 10.26 6.20
N GLY A 28 -7.06 8.96 6.04
CA GLY A 28 -8.03 8.38 5.12
C GLY A 28 -8.27 6.91 5.34
N ALA A 29 -9.16 6.39 4.51
CA ALA A 29 -9.48 4.97 4.45
C ALA A 29 -9.69 4.56 3.00
N GLY A 30 -9.51 3.28 2.73
CA GLY A 30 -9.66 2.71 1.39
C GLY A 30 -9.82 1.21 1.40
N ALA A 31 -9.80 0.65 0.20
CA ALA A 31 -9.81 -0.78 -0.02
C ALA A 31 -8.80 -1.15 -1.11
N ASN A 32 -8.23 -2.33 -0.98
CA ASN A 32 -7.36 -2.93 -1.98
C ASN A 32 -7.94 -4.28 -2.41
N TYR A 33 -7.66 -4.63 -3.64
CA TYR A 33 -7.76 -5.99 -4.15
C TYR A 33 -6.34 -6.55 -4.22
N TRP A 34 -6.11 -7.69 -3.59
CA TRP A 34 -4.81 -8.33 -3.56
C TRP A 34 -4.81 -9.64 -4.32
N VAL A 35 -3.67 -9.99 -4.88
CA VAL A 35 -3.43 -11.23 -5.62
C VAL A 35 -2.04 -11.74 -5.24
N ALA A 36 -1.95 -13.01 -4.88
CA ALA A 36 -0.67 -13.71 -4.74
C ALA A 36 0.00 -13.86 -6.11
N VAL A 37 1.32 -13.72 -6.16
CA VAL A 37 2.07 -13.77 -7.43
C VAL A 37 2.46 -15.20 -7.78
N ASP A 38 2.71 -16.03 -6.79
CA ASP A 38 3.03 -17.44 -6.98
C ASP A 38 1.79 -18.31 -6.87
N ASP A 39 1.66 -19.29 -7.76
CA ASP A 39 0.57 -20.27 -7.69
C ASP A 39 0.73 -21.10 -6.40
N ILE A 40 -0.24 -20.97 -5.50
CA ILE A 40 -0.30 -21.77 -4.29
C ILE A 40 -0.99 -23.08 -4.65
N ASP A 41 -0.20 -24.17 -4.80
CA ASP A 41 -0.68 -25.51 -5.15
C ASP A 41 -1.48 -26.21 -3.98
N VAL A 42 -2.18 -25.44 -3.17
CA VAL A 42 -3.03 -25.97 -2.10
C VAL A 42 -4.50 -25.80 -2.49
N ASP A 43 -5.17 -26.89 -2.77
CA ASP A 43 -6.62 -26.92 -3.01
C ASP A 43 -7.34 -26.30 -1.79
N ASP A 44 -8.21 -25.28 -2.03
CA ASP A 44 -9.03 -24.55 -1.05
C ASP A 44 -8.44 -23.25 -0.44
N LEU A 45 -7.27 -22.77 -0.83
CA LEU A 45 -6.80 -21.42 -0.45
C LEU A 45 -7.16 -20.37 -1.49
N ASN A 46 -7.61 -19.20 -1.01
CA ASN A 46 -7.89 -18.07 -1.88
C ASN A 46 -6.59 -17.36 -2.26
N ASP A 47 -6.27 -17.32 -3.56
CA ASP A 47 -5.09 -16.62 -4.10
C ASP A 47 -5.31 -15.12 -4.28
N ASP A 48 -6.52 -14.64 -4.00
CA ASP A 48 -6.91 -13.24 -4.14
C ASP A 48 -8.02 -12.85 -3.15
N GLY A 49 -8.15 -11.57 -2.89
CA GLY A 49 -9.16 -11.09 -1.98
C GLY A 49 -9.25 -9.58 -1.89
N LEU A 50 -10.13 -9.12 -1.01
CA LEU A 50 -10.30 -7.72 -0.66
C LEU A 50 -9.69 -7.44 0.70
N SER A 51 -9.03 -6.30 0.82
CA SER A 51 -8.58 -5.76 2.10
C SER A 51 -9.06 -4.33 2.29
N TYR A 52 -9.08 -3.87 3.53
CA TYR A 52 -9.46 -2.52 3.91
C TYR A 52 -8.31 -1.86 4.63
N LEU A 53 -8.06 -0.58 4.34
CA LEU A 53 -6.95 0.14 4.96
C LEU A 53 -7.39 1.44 5.60
N VAL A 54 -6.73 1.78 6.70
CA VAL A 54 -6.68 3.12 7.26
C VAL A 54 -5.28 3.66 7.03
N THR A 55 -5.18 4.88 6.54
CA THR A 55 -3.92 5.50 6.15
C THR A 55 -3.75 6.85 6.82
N TYR A 56 -2.54 7.14 7.27
CA TYR A 56 -2.12 8.47 7.70
C TYR A 56 -0.86 8.85 6.94
N GLN A 57 -0.82 10.06 6.39
CA GLN A 57 0.31 10.57 5.65
C GLN A 57 0.71 11.95 6.16
N TRP A 58 2.01 12.13 6.39
CA TRP A 58 2.64 13.41 6.62
C TRP A 58 3.58 13.72 5.46
N ARG A 59 3.21 14.68 4.63
CA ARG A 59 3.96 15.04 3.41
C ARG A 59 4.08 16.56 3.30
N PRO A 60 5.03 17.17 4.02
CA PRO A 60 5.25 18.62 4.01
C PRO A 60 5.85 19.13 2.69
N THR A 61 6.49 18.27 1.92
CA THR A 61 7.14 18.57 0.64
C THR A 61 6.91 17.40 -0.35
N LEU A 62 7.83 17.23 -1.29
CA LEU A 62 7.85 16.08 -2.20
C LEU A 62 8.21 14.76 -1.49
N ILE A 63 8.78 14.84 -0.29
CA ILE A 63 9.12 13.68 0.53
C ILE A 63 8.27 13.71 1.79
N GLY A 64 7.78 12.56 2.20
CA GLY A 64 6.95 12.41 3.39
C GLY A 64 6.97 11.00 3.95
N LEU A 65 6.24 10.82 5.03
CA LEU A 65 6.02 9.53 5.69
C LEU A 65 4.55 9.14 5.59
N GLN A 66 4.29 7.87 5.45
CA GLN A 66 2.94 7.31 5.46
C GLN A 66 2.93 6.09 6.39
N ALA A 67 1.88 5.98 7.17
CA ALA A 67 1.56 4.80 7.97
C ALA A 67 0.22 4.24 7.51
N ASP A 68 0.19 2.96 7.22
CA ASP A 68 -1.00 2.23 6.83
C ASP A 68 -1.26 1.13 7.86
N VAL A 69 -2.53 0.91 8.18
CA VAL A 69 -2.99 -0.30 8.88
C VAL A 69 -4.00 -0.95 7.96
N GLU A 70 -3.68 -2.12 7.48
CA GLU A 70 -4.51 -2.89 6.57
C GLU A 70 -5.14 -4.06 7.31
N PHE A 71 -6.42 -4.24 7.12
CA PHE A 71 -7.19 -5.38 7.57
C PHE A 71 -7.48 -6.27 6.36
N LEU A 72 -7.02 -7.51 6.43
CA LEU A 72 -7.14 -8.53 5.40
C LEU A 72 -8.08 -9.62 5.92
N PRO A 73 -9.39 -9.51 5.64
CA PRO A 73 -10.32 -10.58 5.99
C PRO A 73 -10.04 -11.77 5.10
N ASP A 74 -10.07 -12.95 5.70
CA ASP A 74 -9.96 -14.23 4.98
C ASP A 74 -8.65 -14.36 4.15
N LEU A 75 -7.54 -13.83 4.70
CA LEU A 75 -6.21 -13.97 4.10
C LEU A 75 -5.77 -15.42 4.30
N PHE A 76 -5.81 -16.22 3.21
CA PHE A 76 -5.54 -17.66 3.24
C PHE A 76 -6.39 -18.42 4.27
N GLY A 77 -7.63 -17.95 4.51
CA GLY A 77 -8.57 -18.61 5.43
C GLY A 77 -8.63 -17.99 6.84
N GLU A 78 -7.83 -16.99 7.14
CA GLU A 78 -7.77 -16.34 8.45
C GLU A 78 -7.73 -14.81 8.35
N ASP A 79 -8.20 -14.11 9.39
CA ASP A 79 -8.16 -12.66 9.44
C ASP A 79 -6.77 -12.17 9.87
N ALA A 80 -6.22 -11.22 9.12
CA ALA A 80 -4.93 -10.63 9.44
C ALA A 80 -4.98 -9.09 9.48
N ILE A 81 -4.06 -8.51 10.25
CA ILE A 81 -3.82 -7.07 10.31
C ILE A 81 -2.37 -6.80 9.95
N ALA A 82 -2.14 -5.89 9.01
CA ALA A 82 -0.80 -5.58 8.53
C ALA A 82 -0.49 -4.07 8.69
N PRO A 83 0.06 -3.66 9.84
CA PRO A 83 0.64 -2.33 9.97
C PRO A 83 1.90 -2.18 9.12
N ALA A 84 2.04 -1.04 8.43
CA ALA A 84 3.18 -0.74 7.59
C ALA A 84 3.54 0.75 7.64
N ALA A 85 4.81 1.06 7.45
CA ALA A 85 5.33 2.42 7.36
C ALA A 85 6.09 2.59 6.04
N TYR A 86 5.91 3.75 5.39
CA TYR A 86 6.47 4.06 4.09
C TYR A 86 7.19 5.41 4.08
N LEU A 87 8.29 5.48 3.35
CA LEU A 87 8.86 6.72 2.86
C LEU A 87 8.24 7.01 1.48
N VAL A 88 7.58 8.14 1.33
CA VAL A 88 6.86 8.54 0.12
C VAL A 88 7.61 9.64 -0.58
N ALA A 89 7.77 9.55 -1.90
CA ALA A 89 8.37 10.57 -2.75
C ALA A 89 7.48 10.88 -3.95
N GLY A 90 7.26 12.16 -4.22
CA GLY A 90 6.43 12.63 -5.34
C GLY A 90 5.34 13.60 -4.90
N SER A 91 4.42 13.91 -5.82
CA SER A 91 3.27 14.79 -5.58
C SER A 91 1.96 14.11 -6.02
N ALA A 92 1.39 14.53 -7.14
CA ALA A 92 0.22 13.87 -7.74
C ALA A 92 0.54 12.45 -8.25
N ILE A 93 1.76 12.24 -8.74
CA ILE A 93 2.32 10.92 -8.99
C ILE A 93 3.37 10.68 -7.91
N TYR A 94 3.31 9.54 -7.25
CA TYR A 94 4.25 9.21 -6.19
C TYR A 94 4.74 7.77 -6.27
N ALA A 95 5.89 7.55 -5.65
CA ALA A 95 6.41 6.25 -5.31
C ALA A 95 6.70 6.19 -3.82
N ALA A 96 6.61 5.01 -3.23
CA ALA A 96 6.94 4.79 -1.84
C ALA A 96 7.63 3.44 -1.64
N ALA A 97 8.51 3.40 -0.65
CA ALA A 97 9.12 2.17 -0.18
C ALA A 97 8.83 2.04 1.32
N GLY A 98 8.51 0.84 1.77
CA GLY A 98 8.07 0.62 3.12
C GLY A 98 8.41 -0.74 3.68
N ILE A 99 8.13 -0.86 4.97
CA ILE A 99 8.27 -2.08 5.75
C ILE A 99 7.02 -2.24 6.61
N GLY A 100 6.57 -3.46 6.77
CA GLY A 100 5.43 -3.80 7.62
C GLY A 100 5.59 -5.17 8.24
N ILE A 101 4.64 -5.51 9.08
CA ILE A 101 4.58 -6.82 9.75
C ILE A 101 3.13 -7.32 9.71
N ILE A 102 2.95 -8.62 9.62
CA ILE A 102 1.63 -9.24 9.65
C ILE A 102 1.36 -9.71 11.07
N HIS A 103 0.14 -9.47 11.53
CA HIS A 103 -0.38 -9.97 12.80
C HIS A 103 -1.61 -10.83 12.51
N GLN A 104 -1.55 -12.09 12.88
CA GLN A 104 -2.56 -13.10 12.63
C GLN A 104 -2.70 -13.96 13.90
N ASP A 105 -3.91 -14.36 14.28
CA ASP A 105 -4.22 -15.23 15.44
C ASP A 105 -3.63 -14.83 16.80
N GLY A 106 -3.28 -13.55 16.98
CA GLY A 106 -2.70 -13.07 18.24
C GLY A 106 -1.18 -13.03 18.25
N ASP A 107 -0.52 -13.53 17.21
CA ASP A 107 0.94 -13.52 17.06
C ASP A 107 1.38 -12.65 15.89
N PHE A 108 2.59 -12.11 15.98
CA PHE A 108 3.22 -11.40 14.88
C PHE A 108 4.06 -12.38 14.05
N ALA A 109 4.02 -12.20 12.73
CA ALA A 109 4.94 -12.93 11.86
C ALA A 109 6.39 -12.70 12.29
N ASP A 110 7.22 -13.74 12.21
CA ASP A 110 8.63 -13.67 12.64
C ASP A 110 9.44 -12.70 11.79
N ASP A 111 9.11 -12.55 10.51
CA ASP A 111 9.81 -11.68 9.57
C ASP A 111 8.93 -10.52 9.07
N PRO A 112 9.49 -9.30 8.95
CA PRO A 112 8.81 -8.18 8.33
C PRO A 112 8.74 -8.35 6.81
N PHE A 113 7.65 -7.90 6.18
CA PHE A 113 7.59 -7.74 4.73
C PHE A 113 8.13 -6.38 4.31
N PHE A 114 8.63 -6.31 3.09
CA PHE A 114 8.99 -5.07 2.41
C PHE A 114 7.98 -4.75 1.32
N ALA A 115 7.76 -3.46 1.05
CA ALA A 115 6.77 -3.05 0.08
C ALA A 115 7.27 -1.89 -0.79
N PHE A 116 6.94 -1.98 -2.09
CA PHE A 116 7.02 -0.86 -3.02
C PHE A 116 5.62 -0.47 -3.46
N LYS A 117 5.30 0.82 -3.33
CA LYS A 117 4.02 1.37 -3.73
C LYS A 117 4.23 2.48 -4.76
N ALA A 118 3.39 2.52 -5.78
CA ALA A 118 3.32 3.63 -6.73
C ALA A 118 1.87 4.00 -6.96
N GLY A 119 1.57 5.29 -7.11
CA GLY A 119 0.18 5.71 -7.24
C GLY A 119 0.00 7.14 -7.73
N LEU A 120 -1.29 7.46 -7.83
CA LEU A 120 -1.82 8.77 -8.12
C LEU A 120 -2.54 9.30 -6.89
N ASP A 121 -2.17 10.49 -6.43
CA ASP A 121 -2.76 11.17 -5.27
C ASP A 121 -3.33 12.52 -5.74
N LEU A 122 -4.61 12.52 -6.08
CA LEU A 122 -5.30 13.61 -6.76
C LEU A 122 -6.21 14.38 -5.80
N GLU A 123 -6.01 15.68 -5.67
CA GLU A 123 -6.95 16.54 -4.96
C GLU A 123 -8.21 16.73 -5.82
N VAL A 124 -9.30 16.05 -5.47
CA VAL A 124 -10.59 16.07 -6.19
C VAL A 124 -11.52 17.17 -5.70
N LEU A 125 -11.40 17.56 -4.44
CA LEU A 125 -12.04 18.71 -3.82
C LEU A 125 -11.06 19.34 -2.83
N PRO A 126 -11.26 20.62 -2.41
CA PRO A 126 -10.41 21.24 -1.39
C PRO A 126 -10.27 20.34 -0.15
N SER A 127 -9.06 19.92 0.19
CA SER A 127 -8.72 18.98 1.27
C SER A 127 -9.13 17.52 1.06
N LEU A 128 -9.78 17.16 -0.04
CA LEU A 128 -10.19 15.80 -0.32
C LEU A 128 -9.33 15.22 -1.43
N TYR A 129 -8.60 14.17 -1.11
CA TYR A 129 -7.68 13.49 -2.03
C TYR A 129 -8.21 12.10 -2.36
N LEU A 130 -8.12 11.73 -3.64
CA LEU A 130 -8.31 10.36 -4.13
C LEU A 130 -6.93 9.78 -4.41
N ASP A 131 -6.60 8.70 -3.73
CA ASP A 131 -5.43 7.89 -3.99
C ASP A 131 -5.81 6.64 -4.77
N ILE A 132 -5.09 6.36 -5.84
CA ILE A 132 -5.17 5.11 -6.60
C ILE A 132 -3.77 4.56 -6.69
N SER A 133 -3.52 3.37 -6.16
CA SER A 133 -2.17 2.84 -6.04
C SER A 133 -2.06 1.35 -6.33
N ALA A 134 -0.87 0.96 -6.77
CA ALA A 134 -0.41 -0.42 -6.81
C ALA A 134 0.71 -0.58 -5.78
N CYS A 135 0.66 -1.66 -5.02
CA CYS A 135 1.67 -2.00 -4.02
C CYS A 135 2.12 -3.44 -4.25
N TYR A 136 3.43 -3.64 -4.30
CA TYR A 136 4.06 -4.95 -4.37
C TYR A 136 4.71 -5.23 -3.02
N ARG A 137 4.34 -6.34 -2.38
CA ARG A 137 4.92 -6.82 -1.13
C ARG A 137 5.73 -8.07 -1.41
N PHE A 138 6.91 -8.13 -0.84
CA PHE A 138 7.82 -9.26 -0.94
C PHE A 138 8.37 -9.63 0.43
N ASN A 139 8.85 -10.86 0.55
CA ASN A 139 9.25 -11.46 1.81
C ASN A 139 8.09 -11.48 2.84
N SER A 140 6.87 -11.72 2.34
CA SER A 140 5.70 -11.91 3.21
C SER A 140 5.65 -13.37 3.60
N LYS A 141 6.01 -13.67 4.84
CA LYS A 141 5.90 -14.99 5.41
C LYS A 141 4.61 -15.10 6.21
N TYR A 142 3.85 -16.13 5.92
CA TYR A 142 2.61 -16.47 6.61
C TYR A 142 2.82 -17.74 7.39
N ASP A 143 2.67 -17.69 8.72
CA ASP A 143 2.83 -18.82 9.61
C ASP A 143 1.47 -19.44 9.90
N PHE A 144 1.26 -20.70 9.54
CA PHE A 144 0.03 -21.43 9.80
C PHE A 144 0.26 -22.45 10.92
N ASP A 145 -0.48 -22.31 12.01
CA ASP A 145 -0.26 -23.02 13.30
C ASP A 145 -0.52 -24.54 13.23
N ASP A 146 -0.99 -25.14 12.13
CA ASP A 146 -1.38 -26.57 12.13
C ASP A 146 -0.95 -27.42 10.94
N ALA A 147 -0.28 -26.93 9.93
CA ALA A 147 0.13 -27.80 8.82
C ALA A 147 1.29 -27.26 7.99
N MET A 148 2.43 -27.86 8.16
CA MET A 148 3.41 -28.05 7.10
C MET A 148 3.48 -26.93 6.04
N ASP A 149 4.56 -26.16 6.11
CA ASP A 149 5.09 -25.26 5.13
C ASP A 149 4.68 -23.79 5.32
N GLU A 150 5.68 -23.01 5.71
CA GLU A 150 5.73 -21.56 5.60
C GLU A 150 5.41 -21.15 4.14
N ILE A 151 4.32 -20.41 3.95
CA ILE A 151 3.99 -19.86 2.62
C ILE A 151 4.78 -18.57 2.46
N ASP A 152 5.81 -18.62 1.64
CA ASP A 152 6.57 -17.44 1.20
C ASP A 152 6.05 -17.03 -0.19
N THR A 153 5.19 -16.03 -0.24
CA THR A 153 4.64 -15.55 -1.52
C THR A 153 4.68 -14.03 -1.60
N ASP A 154 5.04 -13.55 -2.77
CA ASP A 154 4.94 -12.14 -3.11
C ASP A 154 3.48 -11.78 -3.43
N THR A 155 3.04 -10.59 -3.03
CA THR A 155 1.65 -10.19 -3.19
C THR A 155 1.54 -8.81 -3.85
N VAL A 156 0.64 -8.69 -4.83
CA VAL A 156 0.30 -7.42 -5.48
C VAL A 156 -1.04 -6.92 -4.96
N PHE A 157 -1.08 -5.66 -4.54
CA PHE A 157 -2.28 -4.95 -4.12
C PHE A 157 -2.61 -3.84 -5.11
N LEU A 158 -3.85 -3.77 -5.56
CA LEU A 158 -4.39 -2.67 -6.34
C LEU A 158 -5.50 -2.00 -5.53
N GLY A 159 -5.38 -0.72 -5.24
CA GLY A 159 -6.30 -0.09 -4.32
C GLY A 159 -6.63 1.36 -4.60
N ALA A 160 -7.67 1.79 -3.90
CA ALA A 160 -8.08 3.17 -3.86
C ALA A 160 -8.41 3.59 -2.42
N ALA A 161 -8.04 4.83 -2.07
CA ALA A 161 -8.34 5.42 -0.78
C ALA A 161 -8.80 6.87 -0.92
N ILE A 162 -9.64 7.33 0.00
CA ILE A 162 -10.01 8.71 0.15
C ILE A 162 -9.29 9.25 1.39
N ARG A 163 -8.63 10.41 1.24
CA ARG A 163 -7.90 11.08 2.31
C ARG A 163 -8.40 12.50 2.52
N LEU A 164 -8.48 12.91 3.76
CA LEU A 164 -8.75 14.29 4.17
C LEU A 164 -7.46 14.96 4.62
N GLY A 165 -7.14 16.11 4.02
CA GLY A 165 -5.97 16.94 4.34
C GLY A 165 -6.28 18.02 5.38
N PHE A 166 -5.39 18.23 6.35
CA PHE A 166 -5.49 19.25 7.40
C PHE A 166 -4.12 19.77 7.81
#